data_af385b70be9ef9c19539cf2e0a0fe6ca
#
_entry.id   af385b70be9ef9c19539cf2e0a0fe6ca
#
_cell.length_a   1.000
_cell.length_b   1.000
_cell.length_c   1.000
_cell.angle_alpha   90.00
_cell.angle_beta   90.00
_cell.angle_gamma   90.00
#
_symmetry.space_group_name_H-M   'P 1'
#
loop_
_entity.id
_entity.type
_entity.pdbx_description
1 polymer ?
#
loop_
_entity_poly.entity_id
_entity_poly.type
_entity_poly.pdbx_seq_one_letter_code
_entity_poly.pdbx_strand_id
1 'polypeptide(L)'
;MTDSIIVQYVGFQNKAAAREYTFAVREAPSEPLQYTLSIANEAFVSHLARYQDAPEICLLRLNRELATYANHPPTTDFCITDAELASYHEARKPKPQRSFQKRTDD
;
A
#
# COMPACT_ATOMS: atom_id res chain seq x y z
N MET A 1 -5.23 13.31 -24.16
CA MET A 1 -6.21 13.10 -23.15
C MET A 1 -5.75 12.05 -22.16
N THR A 2 -5.78 12.42 -20.98
CA THR A 2 -5.33 11.54 -19.92
C THR A 2 -6.38 10.50 -19.59
N ASP A 3 -5.96 9.29 -19.48
CA ASP A 3 -6.86 8.24 -19.04
C ASP A 3 -7.14 8.41 -17.58
N SER A 4 -8.39 8.51 -17.24
CA SER A 4 -8.79 8.56 -15.86
C SER A 4 -8.94 7.16 -15.33
N ILE A 5 -8.29 6.89 -14.23
CA ILE A 5 -8.53 5.63 -13.55
C ILE A 5 -9.07 5.91 -12.18
N ILE A 6 -9.89 5.00 -11.72
CA ILE A 6 -10.48 5.06 -10.40
C ILE A 6 -10.03 3.84 -9.65
N VAL A 7 -9.42 4.04 -8.50
CA VAL A 7 -8.99 2.95 -7.64
C VAL A 7 -9.88 2.96 -6.41
N GLN A 8 -10.54 1.85 -6.16
CA GLN A 8 -11.51 1.74 -5.08
C GLN A 8 -11.18 0.57 -4.19
N TYR A 9 -11.11 0.82 -2.89
CA TYR A 9 -10.91 -0.26 -1.92
C TYR A 9 -12.19 -1.08 -1.81
N VAL A 10 -12.07 -2.39 -2.01
CA VAL A 10 -13.23 -3.29 -1.97
C VAL A 10 -13.37 -3.92 -0.60
N GLY A 11 -12.28 -4.35 -0.02
CA GLY A 11 -12.33 -5.02 1.28
C GLY A 11 -11.13 -5.93 1.47
N PHE A 12 -11.22 -6.76 2.50
CA PHE A 12 -10.12 -7.66 2.79
C PHE A 12 -10.65 -9.03 3.20
N GLN A 13 -9.75 -10.02 3.16
CA GLN A 13 -10.03 -11.37 3.61
C GLN A 13 -8.87 -11.88 4.42
N ASN A 14 -9.16 -12.60 5.49
CA ASN A 14 -8.13 -13.27 6.28
C ASN A 14 -7.89 -14.65 5.68
N LYS A 15 -6.63 -14.90 5.32
CA LYS A 15 -6.21 -16.20 4.84
C LYS A 15 -5.34 -16.86 5.90
N ALA A 16 -4.97 -18.11 5.68
CA ALA A 16 -4.22 -18.86 6.67
C ALA A 16 -2.88 -18.19 7.01
N ALA A 17 -2.19 -17.67 6.03
CA ALA A 17 -0.86 -17.10 6.24
C ALA A 17 -0.78 -15.60 6.00
N ALA A 18 -1.83 -15.00 5.48
CA ALA A 18 -1.78 -13.59 5.09
C ALA A 18 -3.17 -12.99 5.11
N ARG A 19 -3.20 -11.67 5.19
CA ARG A 19 -4.44 -10.93 4.98
C ARG A 19 -4.36 -10.32 3.59
N GLU A 20 -5.42 -10.53 2.80
CA GLU A 20 -5.46 -10.05 1.42
C GLU A 20 -6.39 -8.85 1.33
N TYR A 21 -5.90 -7.81 0.67
CA TYR A 21 -6.67 -6.59 0.45
C TYR A 21 -6.98 -6.48 -1.03
N THR A 22 -8.23 -6.18 -1.35
CA THR A 22 -8.70 -6.15 -2.74
C THR A 22 -9.06 -4.73 -3.12
N PHE A 23 -8.60 -4.33 -4.30
CA PHE A 23 -8.91 -3.04 -4.88
C PHE A 23 -9.46 -3.25 -6.27
N ALA A 24 -10.48 -2.47 -6.64
CA ALA A 24 -10.99 -2.45 -7.99
C ALA A 24 -10.38 -1.25 -8.70
N VAL A 25 -9.79 -1.50 -9.87
CA VAL A 25 -9.19 -0.45 -10.68
C VAL A 25 -9.96 -0.37 -11.97
N ARG A 26 -10.55 0.78 -12.21
CA ARG A 26 -11.36 0.97 -13.39
C ARG A 26 -10.75 2.04 -14.28
N GLU A 27 -10.56 1.65 -15.52
CA GLU A 27 -10.07 2.58 -16.54
C GLU A 27 -11.14 2.65 -17.61
N ALA A 28 -11.87 3.77 -17.62
CA ALA A 28 -12.99 3.90 -18.54
C ALA A 28 -12.49 3.83 -19.98
N PRO A 29 -13.24 3.20 -20.89
CA PRO A 29 -14.54 2.60 -20.69
C PRO A 29 -14.49 1.12 -20.30
N SER A 30 -13.33 0.62 -19.92
CA SER A 30 -13.15 -0.79 -19.61
C SER A 30 -13.79 -1.18 -18.30
N GLU A 31 -14.04 -2.48 -18.16
CA GLU A 31 -14.56 -3.02 -16.92
C GLU A 31 -13.51 -2.96 -15.82
N PRO A 32 -13.94 -2.89 -14.56
CA PRO A 32 -12.97 -2.87 -13.48
C PRO A 32 -12.22 -4.19 -13.37
N LEU A 33 -10.95 -4.08 -13.02
CA LEU A 33 -10.12 -5.21 -12.71
C LEU A 33 -9.85 -5.23 -11.22
N GLN A 34 -9.83 -6.41 -10.63
CA GLN A 34 -9.55 -6.53 -9.21
C GLN A 34 -8.08 -6.87 -9.00
N TYR A 35 -7.49 -6.16 -8.06
CA TYR A 35 -6.11 -6.38 -7.67
C TYR A 35 -6.07 -6.80 -6.22
N THR A 36 -5.24 -7.78 -5.91
CA THR A 36 -5.11 -8.33 -4.57
C THR A 36 -3.71 -8.09 -4.05
N LEU A 37 -3.62 -7.51 -2.87
CA LEU A 37 -2.33 -7.26 -2.24
C LEU A 37 -2.34 -7.91 -0.87
N SER A 38 -1.34 -8.73 -0.61
CA SER A 38 -1.28 -9.55 0.59
C SER A 38 -0.20 -9.05 1.55
N ILE A 39 -0.53 -9.05 2.84
CA ILE A 39 0.44 -8.79 3.88
C ILE A 39 0.47 -10.01 4.78
N ALA A 40 1.66 -10.56 4.99
CA ALA A 40 1.80 -11.75 5.81
C ALA A 40 1.28 -11.50 7.22
N ASN A 41 0.57 -12.47 7.77
CA ASN A 41 0.07 -12.35 9.13
C ASN A 41 1.17 -12.11 10.14
N GLU A 42 2.33 -12.66 9.86
CA GLU A 42 3.49 -12.48 10.73
C GLU A 42 3.87 -11.02 10.88
N ALA A 43 3.69 -10.23 9.83
CA ALA A 43 4.00 -8.81 9.89
C ALA A 43 3.10 -8.08 10.89
N PHE A 44 1.86 -8.51 11.01
CA PHE A 44 0.97 -7.92 12.02
C PHE A 44 1.34 -8.36 13.42
N VAL A 45 1.73 -9.63 13.57
CA VAL A 45 2.13 -10.15 14.87
C VAL A 45 3.38 -9.46 15.37
N SER A 46 4.32 -9.18 14.48
CA SER A 46 5.58 -8.53 14.86
C SER A 46 5.48 -7.02 14.93
N HIS A 47 4.28 -6.48 14.66
CA HIS A 47 4.02 -5.04 14.66
C HIS A 47 4.76 -4.27 13.57
N LEU A 48 5.21 -4.98 12.54
CA LEU A 48 5.79 -4.33 11.37
C LEU A 48 4.69 -3.68 10.54
N ALA A 49 3.50 -4.25 10.58
CA ALA A 49 2.34 -3.67 9.92
C ALA A 49 1.23 -3.49 10.95
N ARG A 50 0.49 -2.40 10.81
CA ARG A 50 -0.69 -2.16 11.64
C ARG A 50 -1.93 -2.34 10.79
N TYR A 51 -2.98 -2.90 11.40
CA TYR A 51 -4.22 -3.10 10.66
C TYR A 51 -4.78 -1.79 10.12
N GLN A 52 -4.66 -0.72 10.87
CA GLN A 52 -5.21 0.57 10.46
C GLN A 52 -4.44 1.17 9.28
N ASP A 53 -3.18 0.81 9.11
CA ASP A 53 -2.35 1.34 8.03
C ASP A 53 -2.34 0.45 6.80
N ALA A 54 -2.76 -0.79 6.96
CA ALA A 54 -2.61 -1.79 5.91
C ALA A 54 -3.29 -1.42 4.59
N PRO A 55 -4.53 -0.91 4.58
CA PRO A 55 -5.12 -0.54 3.30
C PRO A 55 -4.34 0.56 2.59
N GLU A 56 -3.81 1.51 3.35
CA GLU A 56 -3.02 2.58 2.73
C GLU A 56 -1.71 2.07 2.17
N ILE A 57 -1.06 1.16 2.90
CA ILE A 57 0.19 0.56 2.41
C ILE A 57 -0.05 -0.16 1.10
N CYS A 58 -1.13 -0.92 1.04
CA CYS A 58 -1.48 -1.64 -0.17
C CYS A 58 -1.80 -0.68 -1.30
N LEU A 59 -2.51 0.40 -1.01
CA LEU A 59 -2.85 1.38 -2.02
C LEU A 59 -1.60 2.05 -2.59
N LEU A 60 -0.65 2.38 -1.73
CA LEU A 60 0.59 2.99 -2.19
C LEU A 60 1.35 2.05 -3.13
N ARG A 61 1.41 0.78 -2.79
CA ARG A 61 2.05 -0.20 -3.65
C ARG A 61 1.32 -0.31 -4.98
N LEU A 62 0.01 -0.40 -4.93
CA LEU A 62 -0.78 -0.53 -6.14
C LEU A 62 -0.60 0.68 -7.04
N ASN A 63 -0.65 1.89 -6.48
CA ASN A 63 -0.45 3.10 -7.26
C ASN A 63 0.91 3.11 -7.94
N ARG A 64 1.93 2.63 -7.24
CA ARG A 64 3.27 2.56 -7.80
C ARG A 64 3.33 1.59 -8.96
N GLU A 65 2.67 0.43 -8.82
CA GLU A 65 2.65 -0.54 -9.90
C GLU A 65 1.88 -0.01 -11.11
N LEU A 66 0.77 0.67 -10.87
CA LEU A 66 0.00 1.25 -11.96
C LEU A 66 0.83 2.30 -12.69
N ALA A 67 1.53 3.13 -11.95
CA ALA A 67 2.35 4.17 -12.57
C ALA A 67 3.52 3.57 -13.36
N THR A 68 4.11 2.51 -12.83
CA THR A 68 5.26 1.87 -13.46
C THR A 68 4.88 1.23 -14.79
N TYR A 69 3.69 0.68 -14.89
CA TYR A 69 3.28 -0.11 -16.05
C TYR A 69 2.15 0.55 -16.84
N ALA A 70 2.03 1.86 -16.74
CA ALA A 70 1.03 2.61 -17.51
C ALA A 70 -0.37 2.03 -17.30
N ASN A 71 -0.73 1.78 -16.05
CA ASN A 71 -2.03 1.26 -15.63
C ASN A 71 -2.28 -0.20 -15.97
N HIS A 72 -1.26 -0.88 -16.49
CA HIS A 72 -1.42 -2.28 -16.91
C HIS A 72 -0.28 -3.15 -16.36
N PRO A 73 -0.21 -3.35 -15.03
CA PRO A 73 0.84 -4.20 -14.48
C PRO A 73 0.71 -5.63 -14.98
N PRO A 74 1.81 -6.38 -15.00
CA PRO A 74 1.79 -7.74 -15.53
C PRO A 74 1.05 -8.75 -14.66
N THR A 75 0.70 -8.38 -13.45
CA THR A 75 -0.03 -9.28 -12.55
C THR A 75 -1.07 -8.50 -11.78
N THR A 76 -2.05 -9.21 -11.27
CA THR A 76 -3.06 -8.60 -10.41
C THR A 76 -2.87 -8.99 -8.93
N ASP A 77 -1.85 -9.76 -8.65
CA ASP A 77 -1.57 -10.20 -7.27
C ASP A 77 -0.19 -9.73 -6.85
N PHE A 78 -0.14 -9.06 -5.72
CA PHE A 78 1.11 -8.54 -5.20
C PHE A 78 1.25 -8.94 -3.74
N CYS A 79 2.48 -9.16 -3.31
CA CYS A 79 2.80 -9.39 -1.91
C CYS A 79 3.56 -8.19 -1.39
N ILE A 80 3.08 -7.63 -0.30
CA ILE A 80 3.78 -6.52 0.35
C ILE A 80 4.97 -7.11 1.09
N THR A 81 6.16 -6.61 0.81
CA THR A 81 7.38 -7.14 1.41
C THR A 81 7.65 -6.47 2.74
N ASP A 82 8.48 -7.13 3.56
CA ASP A 82 8.92 -6.55 4.82
C ASP A 82 9.66 -5.23 4.58
N ALA A 83 10.42 -5.16 3.51
CA ALA A 83 11.14 -3.92 3.17
C ALA A 83 10.17 -2.78 2.90
N GLU A 84 9.06 -3.08 2.22
CA GLU A 84 8.06 -2.05 1.96
C GLU A 84 7.38 -1.59 3.25
N LEU A 85 7.10 -2.53 4.14
CA LEU A 85 6.49 -2.20 5.43
C LEU A 85 7.44 -1.35 6.26
N ALA A 86 8.71 -1.71 6.26
CA ALA A 86 9.69 -0.95 7.01
C ALA A 86 9.85 0.46 6.44
N SER A 87 9.83 0.60 5.12
CA SER A 87 9.92 1.91 4.48
C SER A 87 8.72 2.77 4.82
N TYR A 88 7.54 2.19 4.79
CA TYR A 88 6.34 2.92 5.15
C TYR A 88 6.41 3.41 6.59
N HIS A 89 6.82 2.51 7.48
CA HIS A 89 6.91 2.82 8.89
C HIS A 89 7.94 3.93 9.14
N GLU A 90 9.07 3.85 8.47
CA GLU A 90 10.12 4.85 8.60
C GLU A 90 9.65 6.21 8.11
N ALA A 91 8.91 6.24 7.01
CA ALA A 91 8.42 7.49 6.44
C ALA A 91 7.38 8.16 7.34
N ARG A 92 6.68 7.38 8.16
CA ARG A 92 5.66 7.91 9.06
C ARG A 92 6.18 8.21 10.45
N LYS A 93 7.40 7.80 10.75
CA LYS A 93 7.99 8.02 12.05
C LYS A 93 8.19 9.50 12.30
N PRO A 94 7.87 10.03 13.50
CA PRO A 94 8.12 11.42 13.80
C PRO A 94 9.62 11.72 13.73
N LYS A 95 9.99 12.88 13.16
CA LYS A 95 11.38 13.28 13.13
C LYS A 95 11.85 13.63 14.52
N PRO A 96 13.03 13.26 14.87
CA PRO A 96 13.60 13.72 16.14
C PRO A 96 13.82 15.20 16.08
N GLN A 97 13.79 15.89 16.30
CA GLN A 97 13.79 16.95 16.04
C GLN A 97 14.45 17.68 15.67
N ARG A 98 14.54 17.83 15.27
CA ARG A 98 14.85 18.35 14.59
C ARG A 98 14.78 19.21 15.00
N SER A 99 14.78 19.06 15.16
CA SER A 99 14.67 19.23 15.78
C SER A 99 14.38 19.93 16.26
N PHE A 100 14.51 20.22 16.35
CA PHE A 100 14.34 20.43 16.90
C PHE A 100 14.66 20.82 17.24
N GLN A 101 14.84 21.16 17.13
CA GLN A 101 15.21 21.20 17.23
C GLN A 101 15.34 21.75 17.32
N LYS A 102 15.65 22.39 17.45
CA LYS A 102 15.92 22.67 17.44
C LYS A 102 15.76 23.45 17.65
N ARG A 103 16.09 23.94 17.87
CA ARG A 103 16.18 24.32 17.99
C ARG A 103 16.23 25.02 18.27
N THR A 104 16.60 25.35 18.45
CA THR A 104 16.80 25.65 18.69
C THR A 104 16.81 26.20 18.73
N ASP A 105 17.50 26.56 18.85
CA ASP A 105 17.75 26.68 18.88
C ASP A 105 17.78 26.96 18.94
N ASP A 106 18.42 27.36 19.16
CA ASP A 106 18.62 27.23 19.05
C ASP A 106 18.43 27.40 18.93
#